data_43334be29fafe3b1e3c6ea3228286ae8
#
_entry.id   43334be29fafe3b1e3c6ea3228286ae8
#
_cell.length_a   1.000
_cell.length_b   1.000
_cell.length_c   1.000
_cell.angle_alpha   90.00
_cell.angle_beta   90.00
_cell.angle_gamma   90.00
#
_symmetry.space_group_name_H-M   'P 1'
#
loop_
_entity.id
_entity.type
_entity.pdbx_description
1 polymer ?
#
loop_
_entity_poly.entity_id
_entity_poly.type
_entity_poly.pdbx_seq_one_letter_code
_entity_poly.pdbx_strand_id
1 'polypeptide(L)'
;MGDVDDLGDPAARGISSERTQTIFPILRYEDARAAIAWLGEAFGFVELFSVPETGPFVRHAQLRLGSNIVMLGSVREDDGMSTPKRTGFPTQALSVCVLDVDRHFEGARGAGAEVVRGPADTDFGAREYHVRDPEGHLWTFSTYRPGRDDDQ
;
A
#
# COMPACT_ATOMS: atom_id res chain seq x y z
N MET A 1 4.48 -31.50 21.52
CA MET A 1 3.77 -30.19 21.67
C MET A 1 4.69 -28.99 21.54
N GLY A 2 5.99 -29.15 21.44
CA GLY A 2 6.91 -28.08 21.13
C GLY A 2 6.72 -27.45 19.75
N ASP A 3 5.93 -28.07 18.94
CA ASP A 3 5.80 -27.76 17.53
C ASP A 3 4.93 -26.54 17.24
N VAL A 4 4.12 -26.11 18.21
CA VAL A 4 3.27 -24.94 18.04
C VAL A 4 4.10 -23.66 18.05
N ASP A 5 5.10 -23.61 18.92
CA ASP A 5 6.02 -22.47 18.97
C ASP A 5 6.91 -22.42 17.73
N ASP A 6 7.28 -23.59 17.21
CA ASP A 6 8.10 -23.70 16.01
C ASP A 6 7.37 -23.22 14.76
N LEU A 7 6.04 -23.38 14.71
CA LEU A 7 5.23 -22.89 13.59
C LEU A 7 5.16 -21.35 13.55
N GLY A 8 5.34 -20.72 14.70
CA GLY A 8 5.33 -19.26 14.79
C GLY A 8 6.70 -18.63 14.63
N ASP A 9 7.78 -19.40 14.66
CA ASP A 9 9.13 -18.87 14.51
C ASP A 9 9.48 -18.68 13.02
N PRO A 10 9.58 -17.42 12.55
CA PRO A 10 9.92 -17.17 11.14
C PRO A 10 11.30 -17.73 10.77
N ALA A 11 12.26 -17.72 11.71
CA ALA A 11 13.61 -18.21 11.43
C ALA A 11 13.63 -19.71 11.08
N ALA A 12 12.73 -20.49 11.68
CA ALA A 12 12.63 -21.94 11.37
C ALA A 12 12.23 -22.20 9.93
N ARG A 13 11.61 -21.23 9.26
CA ARG A 13 11.19 -21.31 7.87
C ARG A 13 12.04 -20.46 6.92
N GLY A 14 13.17 -19.96 7.41
CA GLY A 14 14.01 -19.08 6.61
C GLY A 14 13.44 -17.70 6.38
N ILE A 15 12.46 -17.28 7.17
CA ILE A 15 11.83 -15.97 7.06
C ILE A 15 12.54 -15.00 8.02
N SER A 16 12.70 -13.74 7.60
CA SER A 16 13.32 -12.73 8.45
C SER A 16 12.52 -12.53 9.73
N SER A 17 13.21 -12.52 10.87
CA SER A 17 12.64 -12.23 12.19
C SER A 17 12.79 -10.77 12.59
N GLU A 18 13.27 -9.92 11.69
CA GLU A 18 13.40 -8.50 11.94
C GLU A 18 12.02 -7.88 12.24
N ARG A 19 11.98 -6.93 13.18
CA ARG A 19 10.74 -6.24 13.56
C ARG A 19 10.33 -5.15 12.58
N THR A 20 11.15 -4.91 11.55
CA THR A 20 10.87 -4.01 10.47
C THR A 20 10.09 -4.73 9.37
N GLN A 21 9.62 -3.96 8.40
CA GLN A 21 8.89 -4.50 7.28
C GLN A 21 9.69 -5.57 6.53
N THR A 22 9.09 -6.71 6.28
CA THR A 22 9.73 -7.80 5.51
C THR A 22 8.87 -8.24 4.32
N ILE A 23 7.62 -7.77 4.24
CA ILE A 23 6.74 -8.00 3.09
C ILE A 23 6.54 -6.64 2.42
N PHE A 24 6.89 -6.56 1.14
CA PHE A 24 6.87 -5.32 0.39
C PHE A 24 5.89 -5.43 -0.77
N PRO A 25 4.87 -4.57 -0.85
CA PRO A 25 4.00 -4.54 -2.02
C PRO A 25 4.79 -4.17 -3.28
N ILE A 26 4.36 -4.73 -4.40
CA ILE A 26 4.86 -4.37 -5.72
C ILE A 26 3.64 -4.03 -6.57
N LEU A 27 3.59 -2.79 -7.06
CA LEU A 27 2.47 -2.28 -7.84
C LEU A 27 2.92 -1.93 -9.25
N ARG A 28 2.04 -2.16 -10.22
CA ARG A 28 2.28 -1.78 -11.62
C ARG A 28 1.33 -0.66 -12.04
N TYR A 29 1.86 0.29 -12.79
CA TYR A 29 1.10 1.43 -13.30
C TYR A 29 1.43 1.63 -14.77
N GLU A 30 0.43 2.00 -15.57
CA GLU A 30 0.67 2.42 -16.95
C GLU A 30 1.49 3.71 -16.98
N ASP A 31 1.15 4.66 -16.10
CA ASP A 31 1.88 5.90 -15.93
C ASP A 31 2.48 5.93 -14.53
N ALA A 32 3.59 5.23 -14.37
CA ALA A 32 4.24 5.12 -13.06
C ALA A 32 4.77 6.46 -12.56
N ARG A 33 5.22 7.33 -13.45
CA ARG A 33 5.74 8.64 -13.07
C ARG A 33 4.63 9.51 -12.47
N ALA A 34 3.47 9.52 -13.11
CA ALA A 34 2.30 10.23 -12.57
C ALA A 34 1.82 9.60 -11.26
N ALA A 35 1.87 8.27 -11.15
CA ALA A 35 1.48 7.57 -9.93
C ALA A 35 2.37 7.96 -8.75
N ILE A 36 3.68 8.04 -8.96
CA ILE A 36 4.61 8.46 -7.91
C ILE A 36 4.24 9.85 -7.37
N ALA A 37 4.01 10.80 -8.27
CA ALA A 37 3.65 12.16 -7.88
C ALA A 37 2.31 12.19 -7.14
N TRP A 38 1.31 11.45 -7.64
CA TRP A 38 -0.03 11.43 -7.05
C TRP A 38 -0.04 10.77 -5.66
N LEU A 39 0.67 9.65 -5.51
CA LEU A 39 0.77 8.95 -4.23
C LEU A 39 1.41 9.85 -3.16
N GLY A 40 2.37 10.68 -3.56
CA GLY A 40 2.94 11.69 -2.67
C GLY A 40 1.93 12.73 -2.25
N GLU A 41 1.23 13.33 -3.21
CA GLU A 41 0.24 14.38 -2.96
C GLU A 41 -0.96 13.87 -2.17
N ALA A 42 -1.53 12.73 -2.58
CA ALA A 42 -2.77 12.23 -2.03
C ALA A 42 -2.59 11.49 -0.70
N PHE A 43 -1.57 10.65 -0.58
CA PHE A 43 -1.41 9.75 0.55
C PHE A 43 -0.23 10.07 1.45
N GLY A 44 0.69 10.93 1.01
CA GLY A 44 1.85 11.31 1.81
C GLY A 44 3.10 10.45 1.58
N PHE A 45 3.14 9.68 0.51
CA PHE A 45 4.35 8.92 0.18
C PHE A 45 5.49 9.82 -0.23
N VAL A 46 6.71 9.40 0.09
CA VAL A 46 7.94 10.09 -0.32
C VAL A 46 8.72 9.16 -1.23
N GLU A 47 9.06 9.62 -2.43
CA GLU A 47 9.91 8.87 -3.35
C GLU A 47 11.32 8.79 -2.78
N LEU A 48 11.86 7.59 -2.63
CA LEU A 48 13.25 7.39 -2.23
C LEU A 48 14.18 7.40 -3.43
N PHE A 49 13.81 6.67 -4.48
CA PHE A 49 14.53 6.68 -5.75
C PHE A 49 13.68 6.00 -6.82
N SER A 50 14.06 6.22 -8.07
CA SER A 50 13.52 5.50 -9.22
C SER A 50 14.64 5.17 -10.20
N VAL A 51 14.46 4.10 -10.98
CA VAL A 51 15.39 3.65 -12.00
C VAL A 51 14.61 3.47 -13.31
N PRO A 52 14.96 4.16 -14.36
CA PRO A 52 15.87 5.29 -14.42
C PRO A 52 15.34 6.50 -13.63
N GLU A 53 16.21 7.45 -13.32
CA GLU A 53 15.81 8.63 -12.53
C GLU A 53 14.82 9.52 -13.27
N THR A 54 14.83 9.50 -14.58
CA THR A 54 13.98 10.34 -15.43
C THR A 54 13.39 9.52 -16.58
N GLY A 55 12.38 10.08 -17.23
CA GLY A 55 11.72 9.46 -18.36
C GLY A 55 10.42 8.78 -17.98
N PRO A 56 9.57 8.47 -18.97
CA PRO A 56 8.23 7.94 -18.72
C PRO A 56 8.21 6.50 -18.22
N PHE A 57 9.15 5.68 -18.64
CA PHE A 57 9.22 4.28 -18.19
C PHE A 57 10.00 4.19 -16.87
N VAL A 58 9.37 3.65 -15.85
CA VAL A 58 9.98 3.38 -14.54
C VAL A 58 10.15 1.87 -14.39
N ARG A 59 11.39 1.43 -14.37
CA ARG A 59 11.67 0.01 -14.17
C ARG A 59 11.40 -0.40 -12.72
N HIS A 60 11.80 0.47 -11.80
CA HIS A 60 11.66 0.21 -10.37
C HIS A 60 11.70 1.53 -9.62
N ALA A 61 10.80 1.68 -8.67
CA ALA A 61 10.81 2.81 -7.74
C ALA A 61 10.48 2.31 -6.34
N GLN A 62 10.98 3.03 -5.35
CA GLN A 62 10.65 2.79 -3.95
C GLN A 62 10.10 4.07 -3.33
N LEU A 63 8.96 3.93 -2.67
CA LEU A 63 8.30 5.02 -1.97
C LEU A 63 8.17 4.64 -0.49
N ARG A 64 8.32 5.64 0.36
CA ARG A 64 8.24 5.47 1.81
C ARG A 64 6.98 6.16 2.35
N LEU A 65 6.27 5.49 3.24
CA LEU A 65 5.23 6.09 4.07
C LEU A 65 5.54 5.72 5.52
N GLY A 66 5.96 6.71 6.32
CA GLY A 66 6.50 6.43 7.64
C GLY A 66 7.75 5.55 7.50
N SER A 67 7.77 4.41 8.16
CA SER A 67 8.87 3.44 8.07
C SER A 67 8.61 2.34 7.04
N ASN A 68 7.48 2.38 6.32
CA ASN A 68 7.09 1.34 5.39
C ASN A 68 7.42 1.72 3.96
N ILE A 69 7.82 0.71 3.18
CA ILE A 69 8.21 0.86 1.79
C ILE A 69 7.20 0.13 0.91
N VAL A 70 6.80 0.76 -0.18
CA VAL A 70 6.16 0.10 -1.31
C VAL A 70 7.06 0.25 -2.52
N MET A 71 7.02 -0.74 -3.41
CA MET A 71 7.74 -0.72 -4.66
C MET A 71 6.76 -0.60 -5.80
N LEU A 72 7.15 0.06 -6.88
CA LEU A 72 6.32 0.12 -8.06
C LEU A 72 7.16 0.26 -9.32
N GLY A 73 6.51 0.06 -10.44
CA GLY A 73 7.12 0.25 -11.73
C GLY A 73 6.07 0.28 -12.83
N SER A 74 6.52 0.61 -14.02
CA SER A 74 5.68 0.63 -15.22
C SER A 74 5.25 -0.78 -15.60
N VAL A 75 4.04 -0.89 -16.14
CA VAL A 75 3.56 -2.16 -16.72
C VAL A 75 4.51 -2.58 -17.83
N ARG A 76 4.83 -3.86 -17.86
CA ARG A 76 5.67 -4.50 -18.87
C ARG A 76 5.16 -5.90 -19.13
N GLU A 77 5.44 -6.42 -20.33
CA GLU A 77 4.83 -7.68 -20.78
C GLU A 77 5.48 -8.93 -20.20
N ASP A 78 6.71 -8.81 -19.69
CA ASP A 78 7.53 -9.97 -19.36
C ASP A 78 7.40 -10.50 -17.93
N ASP A 79 6.64 -9.84 -17.06
CA ASP A 79 6.53 -10.26 -15.65
C ASP A 79 5.14 -10.72 -15.21
N GLY A 80 4.18 -10.75 -16.14
CA GLY A 80 2.83 -11.24 -15.85
C GLY A 80 2.00 -10.32 -14.96
N MET A 81 2.45 -9.10 -14.67
CA MET A 81 1.75 -8.15 -13.83
C MET A 81 1.07 -7.08 -14.67
N SER A 82 -0.01 -6.53 -14.13
CA SER A 82 -0.78 -5.49 -14.80
C SER A 82 -1.27 -4.46 -13.78
N THR A 83 -2.15 -3.59 -14.21
CA THR A 83 -2.80 -2.57 -13.38
C THR A 83 -4.32 -2.74 -13.48
N PRO A 84 -5.09 -2.42 -12.42
CA PRO A 84 -6.54 -2.49 -12.48
C PRO A 84 -7.15 -1.67 -13.63
N LYS A 85 -6.50 -0.60 -14.04
CA LYS A 85 -6.90 0.18 -15.21
C LYS A 85 -7.02 -0.69 -16.48
N ARG A 86 -6.14 -1.67 -16.64
CA ARG A 86 -6.18 -2.61 -17.76
C ARG A 86 -7.10 -3.80 -17.53
N THR A 87 -7.05 -4.37 -16.32
CA THR A 87 -7.82 -5.58 -15.99
C THR A 87 -9.28 -5.30 -15.71
N GLY A 88 -9.61 -4.07 -15.29
CA GLY A 88 -10.95 -3.65 -14.95
C GLY A 88 -11.27 -3.74 -13.46
N PHE A 89 -10.44 -4.40 -12.67
CA PHE A 89 -10.64 -4.54 -11.22
C PHE A 89 -9.34 -4.89 -10.51
N PRO A 90 -9.18 -4.48 -9.24
CA PRO A 90 -8.06 -4.93 -8.43
C PRO A 90 -8.31 -6.34 -7.89
N THR A 91 -7.24 -7.09 -7.66
CA THR A 91 -7.33 -8.44 -7.06
C THR A 91 -6.88 -8.45 -5.61
N GLN A 92 -6.44 -7.31 -5.08
CA GLN A 92 -6.02 -7.15 -3.70
C GLN A 92 -6.15 -5.70 -3.28
N ALA A 93 -6.04 -5.45 -1.99
CA ALA A 93 -6.04 -4.11 -1.43
C ALA A 93 -4.84 -3.95 -0.50
N LEU A 94 -4.42 -2.71 -0.31
CA LEU A 94 -3.42 -2.36 0.68
C LEU A 94 -4.11 -1.64 1.83
N SER A 95 -3.90 -2.13 3.04
CA SER A 95 -4.43 -1.49 4.25
C SER A 95 -3.28 -0.80 4.98
N VAL A 96 -3.45 0.48 5.21
CA VAL A 96 -2.45 1.34 5.84
C VAL A 96 -3.00 1.82 7.18
N CYS A 97 -2.24 1.63 8.25
CA CYS A 97 -2.62 2.15 9.55
C CYS A 97 -2.23 3.63 9.65
N VAL A 98 -3.21 4.47 9.96
CA VAL A 98 -3.02 5.91 10.12
C VAL A 98 -3.62 6.36 11.46
N LEU A 99 -3.09 7.44 12.04
CA LEU A 99 -3.57 7.92 13.34
C LEU A 99 -4.82 8.77 13.21
N ASP A 100 -4.93 9.58 12.16
CA ASP A 100 -6.04 10.50 11.93
C ASP A 100 -6.63 10.25 10.56
N VAL A 101 -7.65 9.41 10.52
CA VAL A 101 -8.30 8.97 9.29
C VAL A 101 -8.95 10.14 8.56
N ASP A 102 -9.65 11.02 9.28
CA ASP A 102 -10.36 12.15 8.65
C ASP A 102 -9.39 13.13 8.00
N ARG A 103 -8.28 13.42 8.67
CA ARG A 103 -7.26 14.32 8.13
C ARG A 103 -6.61 13.71 6.89
N HIS A 104 -6.28 12.41 6.93
CA HIS A 104 -5.71 11.71 5.80
C HIS A 104 -6.67 11.71 4.62
N PHE A 105 -7.96 11.47 4.88
CA PHE A 105 -9.01 11.50 3.88
C PHE A 105 -9.10 12.84 3.16
N GLU A 106 -9.03 13.95 3.90
CA GLU A 106 -9.12 15.28 3.28
C GLU A 106 -8.00 15.50 2.27
N GLY A 107 -6.79 15.04 2.56
CA GLY A 107 -5.68 15.13 1.61
C GLY A 107 -5.91 14.29 0.36
N ALA A 108 -6.38 13.06 0.55
CA ALA A 108 -6.67 12.16 -0.57
C ALA A 108 -7.79 12.70 -1.46
N ARG A 109 -8.87 13.18 -0.83
CA ARG A 109 -10.00 13.76 -1.54
C ARG A 109 -9.58 15.00 -2.32
N GLY A 110 -8.78 15.87 -1.70
CA GLY A 110 -8.28 17.08 -2.33
C GLY A 110 -7.40 16.79 -3.54
N ALA A 111 -6.72 15.66 -3.57
CA ALA A 111 -5.91 15.22 -4.71
C ALA A 111 -6.72 14.46 -5.76
N GLY A 112 -8.03 14.32 -5.59
CA GLY A 112 -8.91 13.70 -6.57
C GLY A 112 -9.04 12.20 -6.47
N ALA A 113 -8.78 11.60 -5.30
CA ALA A 113 -8.96 10.17 -5.11
C ALA A 113 -10.41 9.75 -5.35
N GLU A 114 -10.59 8.60 -6.00
CA GLU A 114 -11.91 8.01 -6.18
C GLU A 114 -12.34 7.34 -4.88
N VAL A 115 -13.29 7.96 -4.17
CA VAL A 115 -13.75 7.48 -2.88
C VAL A 115 -14.70 6.31 -3.08
N VAL A 116 -14.33 5.13 -2.57
CA VAL A 116 -15.19 3.96 -2.55
C VAL A 116 -16.12 4.02 -1.32
N ARG A 117 -15.55 4.38 -0.18
CA ARG A 117 -16.30 4.55 1.06
C ARG A 117 -15.61 5.61 1.91
N GLY A 118 -16.33 6.66 2.25
CA GLY A 118 -15.82 7.73 3.09
C GLY A 118 -15.54 7.29 4.52
N PRO A 119 -14.92 8.16 5.33
CA PRO A 119 -14.59 7.81 6.72
C PRO A 119 -15.81 7.37 7.51
N ALA A 120 -15.69 6.23 8.15
CA ALA A 120 -16.75 5.68 8.98
C ALA A 120 -16.16 4.81 10.08
N ASP A 121 -16.86 4.75 11.21
CA ASP A 121 -16.49 3.86 12.30
C ASP A 121 -16.90 2.44 11.94
N THR A 122 -16.06 1.48 12.29
CA THR A 122 -16.35 0.06 12.11
C THR A 122 -16.97 -0.51 13.38
N ASP A 123 -17.59 -1.68 13.27
CA ASP A 123 -18.16 -2.38 14.42
C ASP A 123 -17.09 -3.04 15.31
N PHE A 124 -15.83 -3.04 14.87
CA PHE A 124 -14.72 -3.58 15.67
C PHE A 124 -13.83 -2.48 16.28
N GLY A 125 -14.32 -1.25 16.36
CA GLY A 125 -13.65 -0.18 17.11
C GLY A 125 -12.59 0.60 16.33
N ALA A 126 -12.57 0.50 15.02
CA ALA A 126 -11.68 1.28 14.17
C ALA A 126 -12.46 2.37 13.42
N ARG A 127 -11.73 3.25 12.77
CA ARG A 127 -12.29 4.20 11.80
C ARG A 127 -11.47 4.09 10.53
N GLU A 128 -12.14 4.05 9.37
CA GLU A 128 -11.45 3.81 8.11
C GLU A 128 -12.17 4.42 6.93
N TYR A 129 -11.44 4.56 5.81
CA TYR A 129 -12.00 4.90 4.52
C TYR A 129 -11.30 4.11 3.42
N HIS A 130 -11.98 3.99 2.27
CA HIS A 130 -11.51 3.18 1.14
C HIS A 130 -11.51 4.04 -0.11
N VAL A 131 -10.41 4.00 -0.85
CA VAL A 131 -10.22 4.80 -2.07
C VAL A 131 -9.51 4.00 -3.14
N ARG A 132 -9.69 4.43 -4.37
CA ARG A 132 -8.90 3.94 -5.50
C ARG A 132 -7.91 5.02 -5.91
N ASP A 133 -6.71 4.60 -6.27
CA ASP A 133 -5.76 5.50 -6.91
C ASP A 133 -6.13 5.69 -8.39
N PRO A 134 -5.43 6.57 -9.14
CA PRO A 134 -5.82 6.87 -10.51
C PRO A 134 -5.84 5.68 -11.47
N GLU A 135 -5.16 4.59 -11.12
CA GLU A 135 -5.18 3.37 -11.94
C GLU A 135 -5.99 2.24 -11.35
N GLY A 136 -6.76 2.54 -10.30
CA GLY A 136 -7.73 1.62 -9.75
C GLY A 136 -7.24 0.68 -8.67
N HIS A 137 -5.99 0.80 -8.23
CA HIS A 137 -5.54 0.04 -7.05
C HIS A 137 -6.33 0.49 -5.83
N LEU A 138 -6.74 -0.46 -5.02
CA LEU A 138 -7.59 -0.23 -3.86
C LEU A 138 -6.76 -0.06 -2.59
N TRP A 139 -7.03 1.03 -1.87
CA TRP A 139 -6.36 1.38 -0.63
C TRP A 139 -7.37 1.57 0.48
N THR A 140 -7.05 1.03 1.65
CA THR A 140 -7.80 1.29 2.89
C THR A 140 -6.88 2.01 3.86
N PHE A 141 -7.37 3.09 4.44
CA PHE A 141 -6.65 3.83 5.48
C PHE A 141 -7.47 3.73 6.76
N SER A 142 -6.88 3.16 7.80
CA SER A 142 -7.60 2.73 8.99
C SER A 142 -6.79 2.96 10.25
N THR A 143 -7.47 3.16 11.36
CA THR A 143 -6.81 3.12 12.67
C THR A 143 -6.53 1.68 13.12
N TYR A 144 -7.10 0.70 12.43
CA TYR A 144 -6.88 -0.71 12.77
C TYR A 144 -5.45 -1.15 12.45
N ARG A 145 -4.83 -1.80 13.43
CA ARG A 145 -3.49 -2.36 13.28
C ARG A 145 -3.56 -3.87 13.50
N PRO A 146 -3.51 -4.67 12.42
CA PRO A 146 -3.57 -6.13 12.54
C PRO A 146 -2.43 -6.69 13.42
N GLY A 147 -2.73 -7.76 14.14
CA GLY A 147 -1.74 -8.48 14.92
C GLY A 147 -1.46 -7.94 16.32
N ARG A 148 -2.25 -6.98 16.80
CA ARG A 148 -2.14 -6.46 18.17
C ARG A 148 -3.12 -7.19 19.08
N ASP A 149 -2.62 -7.68 20.20
CA ASP A 149 -3.41 -8.44 21.16
C ASP A 149 -4.49 -7.59 21.84
N ASP A 150 -4.22 -6.30 22.02
CA ASP A 150 -5.13 -5.35 22.65
C ASP A 150 -6.30 -4.95 21.76
N ASP A 151 -6.33 -5.38 20.54
CA ASP A 151 -7.40 -5.10 19.59
C ASP A 151 -8.48 -6.19 19.56
N GLN A 152 -8.42 -7.11 20.49
CA GLN A 152 -9.37 -8.23 20.56
C GLN A 152 -10.53 -8.03 21.53
#